data_388afe4fcbc1146b5f3ae996ebe8f8e8
#
_entry.id   388afe4fcbc1146b5f3ae996ebe8f8e8
#
_cell.length_a   1.000
_cell.length_b   1.000
_cell.length_c   1.000
_cell.angle_alpha   90.00
_cell.angle_beta   90.00
_cell.angle_gamma   90.00
#
_symmetry.space_group_name_H-M   'P 1'
#
loop_
_entity.id
_entity.type
_entity.pdbx_description
1 polymer ?
#
loop_
_entity_poly.entity_id
_entity_poly.type
_entity_poly.pdbx_seq_one_letter_code
_entity_poly.pdbx_strand_id
1 'polypeptide(L)' 'DPNELMREYLEIDRQMTDAQNSLKQQLMQALGSH' A
#
# COMPACT_ATOMS: atom_id res chain seq x y z
N ASP A 1 20.86 10.26 -11.11
CA ASP A 1 20.33 9.35 -12.13
C ASP A 1 18.80 9.34 -12.08
N PRO A 2 18.12 9.75 -13.18
CA PRO A 2 16.66 9.78 -13.21
C PRO A 2 16.02 8.40 -12.98
N ASN A 3 16.67 7.33 -13.43
CA ASN A 3 16.15 5.98 -13.26
C ASN A 3 16.17 5.55 -11.80
N GLU A 4 17.19 5.95 -11.06
CA GLU A 4 17.29 5.65 -9.64
C GLU A 4 16.21 6.37 -8.86
N LEU A 5 15.98 7.64 -9.17
CA LEU A 5 14.92 8.43 -8.56
C LEU A 5 13.56 7.82 -8.85
N MET A 6 13.34 7.41 -10.09
CA MET A 6 12.09 6.76 -10.48
C MET A 6 11.84 5.48 -9.68
N ARG A 7 12.88 4.67 -9.48
CA ARG A 7 12.74 3.44 -8.68
C ARG A 7 12.37 3.74 -7.25
N GLU A 8 12.93 4.80 -6.67
CA GLU A 8 12.59 5.22 -5.32
C GLU A 8 11.13 5.60 -5.20
N TYR A 9 10.62 6.37 -6.17
CA TYR A 9 9.20 6.75 -6.19
C TYR A 9 8.30 5.52 -6.35
N LEU A 10 8.66 4.60 -7.22
CA LEU A 10 7.89 3.38 -7.40
C LEU A 10 7.86 2.53 -6.14
N GLU A 11 8.97 2.45 -5.42
CA GLU A 11 9.03 1.71 -4.17
C GLU A 11 8.13 2.34 -3.10
N ILE A 12 8.15 3.67 -2.98
CA ILE A 12 7.28 4.38 -2.04
C ILE A 12 5.81 4.13 -2.41
N ASP A 13 5.49 4.23 -3.69
CA ASP A 13 4.13 4.00 -4.17
C ASP A 13 3.65 2.60 -3.84
N ARG A 14 4.51 1.59 -4.02
CA ARG A 14 4.19 0.21 -3.69
C ARG A 14 3.93 0.05 -2.20
N GLN A 15 4.77 0.65 -1.36
CA GLN A 15 4.60 0.59 0.10
C GLN A 15 3.27 1.22 0.52
N MET A 16 2.92 2.35 -0.08
CA MET A 16 1.64 3.01 0.22
C MET A 16 0.46 2.14 -0.20
N THR A 17 0.55 1.55 -1.37
CA THR A 17 -0.50 0.66 -1.87
C THR A 17 -0.68 -0.56 -0.97
N ASP A 18 0.43 -1.17 -0.55
CA ASP A 18 0.39 -2.32 0.35
C ASP A 18 -0.26 -1.95 1.69
N ALA A 19 0.10 -0.78 2.24
CA ALA A 19 -0.47 -0.31 3.49
C ALA A 19 -1.97 -0.06 3.36
N GLN A 20 -2.40 0.54 2.26
CA GLN A 20 -3.82 0.79 2.00
C GLN A 20 -4.60 -0.51 1.85
N ASN A 21 -4.04 -1.49 1.16
CA ASN A 21 -4.69 -2.79 0.99
C ASN A 21 -4.82 -3.52 2.32
N SER A 22 -3.80 -3.45 3.16
CA SER A 22 -3.84 -4.06 4.49
C SER A 22 -4.93 -3.41 5.34
N LEU A 23 -5.03 -2.09 5.29
CA LEU A 23 -6.06 -1.35 6.01
C LEU A 23 -7.46 -1.73 5.54
N LYS A 24 -7.65 -1.82 4.22
CA LYS A 24 -8.93 -2.24 3.65
C LYS A 24 -9.32 -3.63 4.12
N GLN A 25 -8.38 -4.55 4.16
CA GLN A 25 -8.64 -5.91 4.63
C GLN A 25 -9.07 -5.92 6.09
N GLN A 26 -8.40 -5.13 6.92
CA GLN A 26 -8.75 -5.01 8.33
C GLN A 26 -10.16 -4.44 8.52
N LEU A 27 -10.51 -3.45 7.72
CA LEU A 27 -11.86 -2.87 7.77
C LEU A 27 -12.90 -3.90 7.35
N MET A 28 -12.65 -4.64 6.29
CA MET A 28 -13.57 -5.66 5.81
C MET A 28 -13.76 -6.77 6.83
N GLN A 29 -12.69 -7.19 7.50
CA GLN A 29 -12.76 -8.18 8.56
C GLN A 29 -13.58 -7.67 9.75
N ALA A 30 -13.36 -6.41 10.13
CA ALA A 30 -14.10 -5.82 11.23
C ALA A 30 -15.60 -5.71 10.93
N LEU A 31 -15.93 -5.34 9.68
CA LEU A 31 -17.33 -5.25 9.25
C LEU A 31 -17.98 -6.62 9.07
N GLY A 32 -17.20 -7.63 8.72
CA GLY A 32 -17.69 -8.97 8.54
C GLY A 32 -17.78 -9.78 9.82
N SER A 33 -17.32 -9.25 10.94
CA SER A 33 -17.23 -9.98 12.21
C SER A 33 -18.51 -9.91 13.06
N HIS A 34 -19.58 -9.43 12.47
CA HIS A 34 -20.88 -9.34 13.20
C HIS A 34 -21.59 -10.67 13.29
#